data_928bb0f666057782ccd96fc70b5969aa
#
_entry.id   928bb0f666057782ccd96fc70b5969aa
#
_cell.length_a   1.000
_cell.length_b   1.000
_cell.length_c   1.000
_cell.angle_alpha   90.00
_cell.angle_beta   90.00
_cell.angle_gamma   90.00
#
_symmetry.space_group_name_H-M   'P 1'
#
loop_
_entity.id
_entity.type
_entity.pdbx_description
1 polymer ?
#
loop_
_entity_poly.entity_id
_entity_poly.type
_entity_poly.pdbx_seq_one_letter_code
_entity_poly.pdbx_strand_id
1 'polypeptide(L)' 'MTYYQVEFRTEAAVQREPKRFRTEEKAARHARKVLGIVDGGSLESRATILPVSKSRTTLP' A
#
# COMPACT_ATOMS: atom_id res chain seq x y z
N MET A 1 -0.35 -15.05 -7.72
CA MET A 1 -0.25 -13.65 -8.12
C MET A 1 -0.06 -12.75 -6.91
N THR A 2 0.87 -11.82 -7.04
CA THR A 2 1.12 -10.86 -5.97
C THR A 2 0.57 -9.51 -6.37
N TYR A 3 -0.11 -8.87 -5.47
CA TYR A 3 -0.55 -7.49 -5.65
C TYR A 3 -0.14 -6.68 -4.42
N TYR A 4 -0.31 -5.38 -4.50
CA TYR A 4 0.16 -4.48 -3.46
C TYR A 4 -1.00 -3.63 -2.96
N GLN A 5 -1.01 -3.39 -1.67
CA GLN A 5 -1.97 -2.52 -1.03
C GLN A 5 -1.24 -1.47 -0.21
N VAL A 6 -1.89 -0.34 -0.02
CA VAL A 6 -1.32 0.75 0.76
C VAL A 6 -1.95 0.75 2.14
N GLU A 7 -1.10 0.86 3.15
CA GLU A 7 -1.54 1.02 4.52
C GLU A 7 -1.13 2.41 4.99
N PHE A 8 -2.12 3.21 5.32
CA PHE A 8 -1.88 4.55 5.83
C PHE A 8 -1.82 4.54 7.35
N ARG A 9 -0.82 5.21 7.88
CA ARG A 9 -0.61 5.28 9.32
C ARG A 9 -0.77 6.70 9.82
N THR A 10 -1.61 6.87 10.83
CA THR A 10 -1.75 8.13 11.54
C THR A 10 -1.46 7.89 13.01
N GLU A 11 -1.41 8.97 13.81
CA GLU A 11 -1.19 8.82 15.24
C GLU A 11 -2.31 8.02 15.92
N ALA A 12 -3.51 8.13 15.38
CA ALA A 12 -4.67 7.51 15.99
C ALA A 12 -4.90 6.08 15.54
N ALA A 13 -4.54 5.75 14.30
CA ALA A 13 -4.91 4.46 13.75
C ALA A 13 -4.08 4.10 12.51
N VAL A 14 -4.17 2.86 12.14
CA VAL A 14 -3.60 2.34 10.91
C VAL A 14 -4.75 1.83 10.07
N GLN A 15 -4.84 2.32 8.84
CA GLN A 15 -5.91 1.93 7.94
C GLN A 15 -5.32 1.37 6.64
N ARG A 16 -5.78 0.20 6.26
CA ARG A 16 -5.38 -0.39 5.00
C ARG A 16 -6.39 -0.02 3.94
N GLU A 17 -5.91 0.53 2.85
CA GLU A 17 -6.78 0.85 1.73
C GLU A 17 -7.14 -0.43 0.98
N PRO A 18 -8.41 -0.65 0.63
CA PRO A 18 -8.82 -1.87 -0.05
C PRO A 18 -8.36 -1.97 -1.49
N LYS A 19 -7.95 -0.86 -2.09
CA LYS A 19 -7.53 -0.84 -3.47
C LYS A 19 -6.26 -1.66 -3.68
N ARG A 20 -6.21 -2.40 -4.78
CA ARG A 20 -5.10 -3.27 -5.11
C ARG A 20 -4.33 -2.72 -6.31
N PHE A 21 -3.03 -2.89 -6.28
CA PHE A 21 -2.16 -2.44 -7.36
C PHE A 21 -1.30 -3.60 -7.83
N ARG A 22 -1.00 -3.62 -9.10
CA ARG A 22 -0.20 -4.69 -9.68
C ARG A 22 1.28 -4.55 -9.38
N THR A 23 1.75 -3.34 -9.17
CA THR A 23 3.15 -3.08 -8.91
C THR A 23 3.30 -2.22 -7.67
N GLU A 24 4.43 -2.38 -7.02
CA GLU A 24 4.78 -1.56 -5.86
C GLU A 24 4.85 -0.09 -6.24
N GLU A 25 5.38 0.20 -7.42
CA GLU A 25 5.50 1.56 -7.91
C GLU A 25 4.14 2.25 -8.04
N LYS A 26 3.17 1.55 -8.58
CA LYS A 26 1.82 2.11 -8.71
C LYS A 26 1.19 2.37 -7.35
N ALA A 27 1.38 1.46 -6.42
CA ALA A 27 0.87 1.62 -5.07
C ALA A 27 1.52 2.82 -4.39
N ALA A 28 2.83 2.96 -4.52
CA ALA A 28 3.56 4.08 -3.93
C ALA A 28 3.13 5.42 -4.53
N ARG A 29 2.91 5.45 -5.84
CA ARG A 29 2.45 6.67 -6.51
C ARG A 29 1.08 7.08 -5.98
N HIS A 30 0.20 6.13 -5.81
CA HIS A 30 -1.12 6.41 -5.24
C HIS A 30 -1.01 6.97 -3.82
N ALA A 31 -0.16 6.35 -3.01
CA ALA A 31 0.04 6.79 -1.64
C ALA A 31 0.55 8.24 -1.58
N ARG A 32 1.52 8.58 -2.45
CA ARG A 32 2.04 9.94 -2.51
C ARG A 32 0.95 10.93 -2.90
N LYS A 33 0.13 10.56 -3.85
CA LYS A 33 -0.96 11.41 -4.29
C LYS A 33 -1.95 11.70 -3.18
N VAL A 34 -2.32 10.68 -2.43
CA VAL A 34 -3.25 10.82 -1.31
C VAL A 34 -2.67 11.69 -0.21
N LEU A 35 -1.38 11.53 0.06
CA LEU A 35 -0.70 12.28 1.12
C LEU A 35 -0.22 13.66 0.68
N GLY A 36 -0.35 13.98 -0.59
CA GLY A 36 0.13 15.25 -1.09
C GLY A 36 1.63 15.36 -1.21
N ILE A 37 2.31 14.22 -1.34
CA ILE A 37 3.76 14.18 -1.48
C ILE A 37 4.10 14.30 -2.95
N VAL A 38 5.15 15.06 -3.26
CA VAL A 38 5.60 15.22 -4.63
C VAL A 38 6.05 13.88 -5.21
N ASP A 39 5.94 13.76 -6.52
CA ASP A 39 6.33 12.55 -7.21
C ASP A 39 7.81 12.25 -6.94
N GLY A 40 8.08 11.01 -6.55
CA GLY A 40 9.42 10.60 -6.16
C GLY A 40 9.77 10.90 -4.72
N GLY A 41 8.89 11.56 -3.98
CA GLY A 41 9.13 11.84 -2.57
C GLY A 41 8.99 10.60 -1.69
N SER A 42 9.58 10.67 -0.52
CA SER A 42 9.53 9.57 0.44
C SER A 42 8.19 9.52 1.14
N LEU A 43 7.66 8.32 1.34
CA LEU A 43 6.45 8.13 2.12
C LEU A 43 6.71 8.25 3.61
N GLU A 44 7.97 8.13 4.00
CA GLU A 44 8.38 8.15 5.39
C GLU A 44 7.61 7.10 6.20
N SER A 45 7.02 7.52 7.32
CA SER A 45 6.25 6.60 8.16
C SER A 45 4.74 6.75 7.97
N ARG A 46 4.32 7.52 6.98
CA ARG A 46 2.90 7.80 6.77
C ARG A 46 2.16 6.71 6.03
N ALA A 47 2.86 5.99 5.19
CA ALA A 47 2.25 4.92 4.43
C ALA A 47 3.25 3.82 4.19
N THR A 48 2.74 2.61 4.08
CA THR A 48 3.55 1.43 3.82
C THR A 48 2.93 0.68 2.66
N ILE A 49 3.76 0.20 1.77
CA ILE A 49 3.32 -0.62 0.65
C ILE A 49 3.46 -2.08 1.06
N LEU A 50 2.35 -2.79 1.08
CA LEU A 50 2.32 -4.17 1.53
C LEU A 50 2.16 -5.11 0.35
N PRO A 51 3.08 -6.06 0.16
CA PRO A 51 2.87 -7.11 -0.81
C PRO A 51 1.85 -8.10 -0.26
N VAL A 52 0.85 -8.40 -1.07
CA VAL A 52 -0.18 -9.36 -0.69
C VAL A 52 -0.18 -10.48 -1.70
N SER A 53 0.08 -11.65 -1.22
CA SER A 53 0.10 -12.83 -2.06
C SER A 53 -1.27 -13.47 -2.01
N LYS A 54 -1.92 -13.55 -3.16
CA LYS A 54 -3.17 -14.27 -3.22
C LYS A 54 -2.83 -15.74 -3.40
N SER A 55 -2.60 -16.40 -2.30
CA SER A 55 -2.38 -17.82 -2.35
C SER A 55 -3.71 -18.50 -2.17
N ARG A 56 -3.90 -19.49 -3.00
CA ARG A 56 -5.02 -20.37 -2.84
C ARG A 56 -4.71 -21.27 -1.67
N THR A 57 -5.14 -20.89 -0.54
CA THR A 57 -4.92 -21.72 0.62
C THR A 57 -5.98 -22.78 0.67
N THR A 58 -5.61 -23.90 0.22
CA THR A 58 -6.43 -25.06 0.46
C THR A 58 -6.01 -25.56 1.82
N LEU A 59 -6.73 -25.18 2.78
CA LEU A 59 -6.50 -25.77 4.07
C LEU A 59 -7.16 -27.12 4.10
N PRO A 60 -6.43 -28.10 4.55
CA PRO A 60 -7.04 -29.37 4.82
C PRO A 60 -8.08 -29.23 5.92
#